data_8497db7ce8ec8868a4c71d71fc233d55
#
_entry.id   8497db7ce8ec8868a4c71d71fc233d55
#
_cell.length_a   1.000
_cell.length_b   1.000
_cell.length_c   1.000
_cell.angle_alpha   90.00
_cell.angle_beta   90.00
_cell.angle_gamma   90.00
#
_symmetry.space_group_name_H-M   'P 1'
#
loop_
_entity.id
_entity.type
_entity.pdbx_description
1 polymer ?
#
loop_
_entity_poly.entity_id
_entity_poly.type
_entity_poly.pdbx_seq_one_letter_code
_entity_poly.pdbx_strand_id
1 'polypeptide(L)'
;MGFRATRLILLISAFAMAVPAWAAREDTASVSFDHTVTVAGKAIQPGHYEFKVRPNDTTVQIVRSRDNKLIATVEGAWVALNSKPQQTEVLSDKDYVEEIDFGGKTEAIRFTRN
;
A
#
# COMPACT_ATOMS: atom_id res chain seq x y z
N MET A 1 26.34 -22.04 -19.80
CA MET A 1 25.96 -22.04 -20.13
C MET A 1 26.22 -21.96 -20.20
N GLY A 2 26.09 -21.15 -20.16
CA GLY A 2 25.56 -20.79 -19.98
C GLY A 2 26.17 -20.75 -19.65
N PHE A 3 25.51 -20.68 -19.41
CA PHE A 3 25.40 -20.26 -19.29
C PHE A 3 26.01 -20.34 -19.01
N ARG A 4 26.00 -20.62 -18.83
CA ARG A 4 26.04 -20.54 -18.79
C ARG A 4 26.23 -20.37 -18.59
N ALA A 5 26.50 -20.25 -18.55
CA ALA A 5 26.16 -20.04 -18.54
C ALA A 5 26.39 -19.82 -18.20
N THR A 6 26.07 -19.61 -18.03
CA THR A 6 25.63 -19.26 -17.94
C THR A 6 25.61 -19.03 -17.61
N ARG A 7 25.10 -18.86 -17.15
CA ARG A 7 24.64 -18.52 -17.00
C ARG A 7 24.24 -18.17 -16.85
N LEU A 8 24.03 -17.88 -16.52
CA LEU A 8 23.27 -17.55 -16.57
C LEU A 8 23.06 -17.16 -16.30
N ILE A 9 22.78 -16.82 -15.94
CA ILE A 9 22.18 -16.54 -15.90
C ILE A 9 22.06 -16.08 -15.73
N LEU A 10 21.95 -15.80 -15.45
CA LEU A 10 21.43 -15.49 -15.47
C LEU A 10 21.26 -14.99 -15.44
N LEU A 11 21.13 -14.74 -15.28
CA LEU A 11 20.64 -14.38 -15.47
C LEU A 11 20.32 -13.92 -15.38
N ILE A 12 20.08 -13.69 -15.26
CA ILE A 12 19.53 -13.40 -15.26
C ILE A 12 19.46 -12.80 -15.02
N SER A 13 19.33 -12.69 -14.80
CA SER A 13 19.04 -12.27 -14.52
C SER A 13 19.07 -11.48 -14.48
N ALA A 14 19.02 -11.31 -14.38
CA ALA A 14 18.90 -10.65 -14.23
C ALA A 14 18.40 -9.96 -14.45
N PHE A 15 17.80 -9.72 -14.44
CA PHE A 15 17.19 -9.20 -14.55
C PHE A 15 16.56 -9.00 -14.21
N ALA A 16 16.19 -8.36 -14.48
CA ALA A 16 14.96 -8.39 -13.72
C ALA A 16 15.11 -7.84 -12.32
N MET A 17 16.17 -7.39 -12.01
CA MET A 17 16.55 -7.12 -10.63
C MET A 17 15.92 -5.86 -10.06
N ALA A 18 15.70 -4.85 -10.87
CA ALA A 18 15.19 -3.58 -10.38
C ALA A 18 13.77 -3.69 -9.83
N VAL A 19 12.96 -4.56 -10.42
CA VAL A 19 11.57 -4.69 -10.04
C VAL A 19 11.40 -5.16 -8.60
N PRO A 20 12.14 -6.19 -8.15
CA PRO A 20 12.02 -6.60 -6.75
C PRO A 20 12.33 -5.49 -5.76
N ALA A 21 13.27 -4.62 -6.08
CA ALA A 21 13.60 -3.53 -5.19
C ALA A 21 12.44 -2.56 -5.03
N TRP A 22 11.66 -2.35 -6.06
CA TRP A 22 10.46 -1.54 -5.99
C TRP A 22 9.45 -2.14 -5.02
N ALA A 23 9.15 -3.42 -5.20
CA ALA A 23 8.17 -4.10 -4.37
C ALA A 23 8.59 -4.09 -2.90
N ALA A 24 9.89 -4.24 -2.63
CA ALA A 24 10.38 -4.27 -1.27
C ALA A 24 10.23 -2.94 -0.54
N ARG A 25 10.01 -1.86 -1.27
CA ARG A 25 9.87 -0.52 -0.67
C ARG A 25 8.42 -0.06 -0.60
N GLU A 26 7.49 -0.90 -0.97
CA GLU A 26 6.07 -0.59 -0.91
C GLU A 26 5.59 -0.59 0.54
N ASP A 27 4.86 0.44 0.92
CA ASP A 27 4.26 0.51 2.25
C ASP A 27 2.89 -0.15 2.20
N THR A 28 2.61 -0.99 3.18
CA THR A 28 1.36 -1.75 3.25
C THR A 28 0.72 -1.57 4.61
N ALA A 29 -0.58 -1.33 4.63
CA ALA A 29 -1.37 -1.26 5.84
C ALA A 29 -2.50 -2.29 5.73
N SER A 30 -2.55 -3.23 6.68
CA SER A 30 -3.61 -4.24 6.74
C SER A 30 -4.74 -3.73 7.61
N VAL A 31 -5.98 -3.90 7.16
CA VAL A 31 -7.13 -3.39 7.89
C VAL A 31 -8.33 -4.30 7.65
N SER A 32 -9.21 -4.38 8.67
CA SER A 32 -10.47 -5.11 8.58
C SER A 32 -11.61 -4.14 8.81
N PHE A 33 -12.62 -4.20 7.94
CA PHE A 33 -13.84 -3.41 8.10
C PHE A 33 -15.00 -4.35 8.38
N ASP A 34 -15.79 -4.03 9.39
CA ASP A 34 -17.00 -4.80 9.71
C ASP A 34 -18.26 -4.20 9.12
N HIS A 35 -18.14 -3.08 8.43
CA HIS A 35 -19.23 -2.43 7.72
C HIS A 35 -18.66 -1.71 6.50
N THR A 36 -19.53 -1.23 5.63
CA THR A 36 -19.10 -0.49 4.45
C THR A 36 -18.48 0.84 4.88
N VAL A 37 -17.32 1.14 4.32
CA VAL A 37 -16.62 2.41 4.57
C VAL A 37 -16.37 3.13 3.25
N THR A 38 -16.04 4.40 3.34
CA THR A 38 -15.71 5.22 2.17
C THR A 38 -14.25 5.66 2.27
N VAL A 39 -13.52 5.46 1.18
CA VAL A 39 -12.12 5.89 1.06
C VAL A 39 -12.01 6.75 -0.18
N ALA A 40 -11.73 8.04 0.00
CA ALA A 40 -11.58 8.98 -1.12
C ALA A 40 -12.75 8.89 -2.11
N GLY A 41 -13.97 8.81 -1.57
CA GLY A 41 -15.18 8.75 -2.40
C GLY A 41 -15.55 7.37 -2.91
N LYS A 42 -14.77 6.34 -2.61
CA LYS A 42 -15.06 4.97 -3.04
C LYS A 42 -15.63 4.17 -1.90
N ALA A 43 -16.74 3.48 -2.14
CA ALA A 43 -17.36 2.62 -1.13
C ALA A 43 -16.64 1.27 -1.12
N ILE A 44 -16.22 0.84 0.08
CA ILE A 44 -15.50 -0.41 0.28
C ILE A 44 -16.35 -1.30 1.16
N GLN A 45 -16.65 -2.50 0.68
CA GLN A 45 -17.49 -3.45 1.40
C GLN A 45 -16.74 -4.04 2.62
N PRO A 46 -17.47 -4.60 3.60
CA PRO A 46 -16.80 -5.24 4.74
C PRO A 46 -15.85 -6.32 4.28
N GLY A 47 -14.75 -6.50 5.01
CA GLY A 47 -13.77 -7.50 4.69
C GLY A 47 -12.38 -7.12 5.16
N HIS A 48 -11.41 -7.94 4.77
CA HIS A 48 -9.99 -7.73 5.10
C HIS A 48 -9.29 -7.22 3.85
N TYR A 49 -8.53 -6.13 4.03
CA TYR A 49 -7.87 -5.46 2.91
C TYR A 49 -6.45 -5.08 3.25
N GLU A 50 -5.67 -4.83 2.20
CA GLU A 50 -4.36 -4.23 2.31
C GLU A 50 -4.34 -2.97 1.47
N PHE A 51 -3.87 -1.88 2.06
CA PHE A 51 -3.69 -0.61 1.37
C PHE A 51 -2.21 -0.51 1.04
N LYS A 52 -1.88 -0.41 -0.23
CA LYS A 52 -0.49 -0.43 -0.70
C LYS A 52 -0.15 0.87 -1.41
N VAL A 53 0.95 1.47 -1.01
CA VAL A 53 1.42 2.72 -1.63
C VAL A 53 2.94 2.68 -1.74
N ARG A 54 3.46 3.18 -2.87
CA ARG A 54 4.89 3.26 -3.08
C ARG A 54 5.42 4.59 -2.56
N PRO A 55 6.70 4.64 -2.14
CA PRO A 55 7.32 5.91 -1.79
C PRO A 55 7.23 6.89 -2.95
N ASN A 56 6.98 8.14 -2.64
CA ASN A 56 6.87 9.22 -3.64
C ASN A 56 5.69 9.07 -4.60
N ASP A 57 4.75 8.21 -4.26
CA ASP A 57 3.52 8.04 -5.04
C ASP A 57 2.35 8.45 -4.14
N THR A 58 1.28 8.95 -4.73
CA THR A 58 0.08 9.31 -3.99
C THR A 58 -1.07 8.36 -4.29
N THR A 59 -0.87 7.42 -5.19
CA THR A 59 -1.90 6.45 -5.57
C THR A 59 -1.84 5.26 -4.61
N VAL A 60 -2.97 4.95 -4.00
CA VAL A 60 -3.07 3.84 -3.06
C VAL A 60 -3.94 2.76 -3.67
N GLN A 61 -3.42 1.53 -3.70
CA GLN A 61 -4.15 0.37 -4.17
C GLN A 61 -4.80 -0.32 -2.98
N ILE A 62 -6.10 -0.59 -3.08
CA ILE A 62 -6.85 -1.31 -2.06
C ILE A 62 -7.07 -2.72 -2.57
N VAL A 63 -6.44 -3.69 -1.93
CA VAL A 63 -6.41 -5.08 -2.36
C VAL A 63 -7.12 -5.94 -1.32
N ARG A 64 -8.01 -6.82 -1.77
CA ARG A 64 -8.70 -7.73 -0.86
C ARG A 64 -7.74 -8.86 -0.47
N SER A 65 -7.58 -9.08 0.84
CA SER A 65 -6.54 -9.99 1.34
C SER A 65 -6.77 -11.44 0.95
N ARG A 66 -8.03 -11.89 0.95
CA ARG A 66 -8.31 -13.32 0.78
C ARG A 66 -7.93 -13.86 -0.60
N ASP A 67 -8.04 -13.04 -1.64
CA ASP A 67 -7.76 -13.48 -3.01
C ASP A 67 -6.82 -12.55 -3.74
N ASN A 68 -6.29 -11.55 -3.04
CA ASN A 68 -5.32 -10.60 -3.60
C ASN A 68 -5.87 -9.83 -4.79
N LYS A 69 -7.18 -9.61 -4.80
CA LYS A 69 -7.86 -8.92 -5.89
C LYS A 69 -7.86 -7.42 -5.66
N LEU A 70 -7.48 -6.65 -6.68
CA LEU A 70 -7.53 -5.20 -6.62
C LEU A 70 -8.99 -4.75 -6.62
N ILE A 71 -9.40 -4.07 -5.55
CA ILE A 71 -10.78 -3.61 -5.39
C ILE A 71 -10.94 -2.18 -5.86
N ALA A 72 -9.97 -1.34 -5.55
CA ALA A 72 -10.04 0.08 -5.91
C ALA A 72 -8.65 0.69 -5.91
N THR A 73 -8.52 1.79 -6.64
CA THR A 73 -7.32 2.62 -6.61
C THR A 73 -7.79 4.04 -6.27
N VAL A 74 -7.20 4.63 -5.26
CA VAL A 74 -7.61 5.95 -4.78
C VAL A 74 -6.40 6.85 -4.66
N GLU A 75 -6.64 8.16 -4.64
CA GLU A 75 -5.59 9.15 -4.49
C GLU A 75 -5.56 9.69 -3.07
N GLY A 76 -4.37 9.90 -2.56
CA GLY A 76 -4.17 10.53 -1.27
C GLY A 76 -3.13 11.64 -1.37
N ALA A 77 -2.72 12.14 -0.22
CA ALA A 77 -1.69 13.15 -0.13
C ALA A 77 -0.82 12.84 1.09
N TRP A 78 0.49 12.93 0.91
CA TRP A 78 1.42 12.73 2.03
C TRP A 78 1.37 13.96 2.94
N VAL A 79 1.27 13.72 4.23
CA VAL A 79 1.29 14.78 5.25
C VAL A 79 2.36 14.45 6.27
N ALA A 80 2.98 15.48 6.82
CA ALA A 80 4.04 15.30 7.82
C ALA A 80 3.41 15.02 9.18
N LEU A 81 4.06 14.13 9.94
CA LEU A 81 3.67 13.81 11.31
C LEU A 81 4.70 14.41 12.27
N ASN A 82 4.25 14.73 13.49
CA ASN A 82 5.15 15.29 14.52
C ASN A 82 6.09 14.24 15.10
N SER A 83 5.73 12.97 15.00
CA SER A 83 6.54 11.88 15.54
C SER A 83 6.28 10.62 14.73
N LYS A 84 7.17 9.63 14.88
CA LYS A 84 7.01 8.35 14.21
C LYS A 84 6.03 7.47 14.96
N PRO A 85 4.97 6.99 14.31
CA PRO A 85 4.10 5.98 14.95
C PRO A 85 4.90 4.71 15.20
N GLN A 86 4.58 4.01 16.27
CA GLN A 86 5.25 2.75 16.59
C GLN A 86 4.70 1.61 15.73
N GLN A 87 3.47 1.73 15.30
CA GLN A 87 2.83 0.72 14.45
C GLN A 87 1.95 1.39 13.42
N THR A 88 1.65 0.66 12.37
CA THR A 88 0.79 1.16 11.30
C THR A 88 -0.66 1.20 11.79
N GLU A 89 -1.32 2.33 11.54
CA GLU A 89 -2.71 2.54 11.94
C GLU A 89 -3.51 3.14 10.81
N VAL A 90 -4.75 2.67 10.67
CA VAL A 90 -5.71 3.27 9.74
C VAL A 90 -6.69 4.08 10.56
N LEU A 91 -6.72 5.38 10.33
CA LEU A 91 -7.55 6.30 11.09
C LEU A 91 -8.84 6.58 10.33
N SER A 92 -9.95 6.48 11.02
CA SER A 92 -11.26 6.73 10.40
C SER A 92 -12.10 7.61 11.30
N ASP A 93 -13.01 8.34 10.66
CA ASP A 93 -14.03 9.13 11.34
C ASP A 93 -15.38 8.62 10.85
N LYS A 94 -16.09 7.92 11.72
CA LYS A 94 -17.34 7.23 11.36
C LYS A 94 -17.06 6.24 10.23
N ASP A 95 -17.70 6.43 9.08
CA ASP A 95 -17.56 5.50 7.96
C ASP A 95 -16.52 5.96 6.94
N TYR A 96 -15.74 6.99 7.26
CA TYR A 96 -14.74 7.54 6.35
C TYR A 96 -13.35 7.20 6.82
N VAL A 97 -12.56 6.56 5.96
CA VAL A 97 -11.15 6.36 6.21
C VAL A 97 -10.43 7.66 5.85
N GLU A 98 -9.73 8.25 6.80
CA GLU A 98 -9.13 9.56 6.61
C GLU A 98 -7.64 9.52 6.38
N GLU A 99 -6.93 8.58 7.00
CA GLU A 99 -5.48 8.65 7.01
C GLU A 99 -4.90 7.28 7.33
N ILE A 100 -3.72 7.01 6.78
CA ILE A 100 -2.93 5.83 7.16
C ILE A 100 -1.59 6.34 7.68
N ASP A 101 -1.30 6.02 8.93
CA ASP A 101 -0.02 6.30 9.57
C ASP A 101 0.80 5.03 9.51
N PHE A 102 1.95 5.08 8.84
CA PHE A 102 2.80 3.90 8.72
C PHE A 102 3.82 3.87 9.84
N GLY A 103 3.93 2.71 10.49
CA GLY A 103 4.87 2.53 11.60
C GLY A 103 6.29 2.84 11.18
N GLY A 104 6.99 3.63 12.00
CA GLY A 104 8.37 4.00 11.72
C GLY A 104 8.57 5.10 10.71
N LYS A 105 7.50 5.74 10.22
CA LYS A 105 7.60 6.82 9.25
C LYS A 105 7.11 8.14 9.83
N THR A 106 7.68 9.24 9.36
CA THR A 106 7.27 10.58 9.79
C THR A 106 6.28 11.21 8.82
N GLU A 107 5.74 10.40 7.90
CA GLU A 107 4.73 10.85 6.96
C GLU A 107 3.57 9.88 6.94
N ALA A 108 2.38 10.41 6.72
CA ALA A 108 1.16 9.61 6.61
C ALA A 108 0.49 9.95 5.30
N ILE A 109 -0.36 9.06 4.80
CA ILE A 109 -1.15 9.37 3.62
C ILE A 109 -2.57 9.69 4.05
N ARG A 110 -3.09 10.81 3.54
CA ARG A 110 -4.41 11.32 3.90
C ARG A 110 -5.32 11.34 2.70
N PHE A 111 -6.56 10.96 2.90
CA PHE A 111 -7.57 10.89 1.84
C PHE A 111 -8.56 12.03 1.99
N THR A 112 -9.11 12.51 0.86
CA THR A 112 -10.20 13.46 0.88
C THR A 112 -11.52 12.70 1.03
N ARG A 113 -12.55 13.41 1.50
CA ARG A 113 -13.85 12.78 1.75
C ARG A 113 -14.78 12.75 0.56
N ASN A 114 -14.38 13.17 -0.55
CA ASN A 114 -15.29 13.33 -1.72
C ASN A 114 -16.36 12.28 -1.85
#